data_c1bcd8193048d0787ee1d7af51e751e8
#
_entry.id   c1bcd8193048d0787ee1d7af51e751e8
#
_cell.length_a   1.000
_cell.length_b   1.000
_cell.length_c   1.000
_cell.angle_alpha   90.00
_cell.angle_beta   90.00
_cell.angle_gamma   90.00
#
_symmetry.space_group_name_H-M   'P 1'
#
loop_
_entity.id
_entity.type
_entity.pdbx_description
1 polymer ?
#
loop_
_entity_poly.entity_id
_entity_poly.type
_entity_poly.pdbx_seq_one_letter_code
_entity_poly.pdbx_strand_id
1 'polypeptide(L)'
;APALALSGRLGDTPIVLRSAAVGFAWPGSLAARNVDVALGQPDAPNRFTIASLTGQLGTNLSGQFSGAEARLDAVPLDLVDASGTWNYTGGILSLGEGAFRLLDRVADDRFRPLVARDASLTLADNRIAALAVLREPSSDRIVTEAKIAHDLDSARGHADLLVADLLFDDRLQPDTLTYLALGVIANAEGRVSGTGRIDWTGDAVTSTGRFTTDKFNFAAAFGPVDGVSGTVEFTDLLGLVTAPDQRLKIASINPGIEVYDGELSFQLEPDGLLVVNGAEWPFIDGELHLLPTRMKLGAAEQRRFTLKVVGADAAQFVQQLEMSNMAARGVFDGELPLVFDEDGGRIEGGLLTARAPGGNLSYIGALTYKDMGAMANFAFQSLRSLDFKGMTIGLDGELDGEIFTRLRIDGVTQGEGAKRNFVTRQVARLPIRFNINIRAPFQRLLHSFRSLYDPTYVRDPRDLGLVDSNGRPIAAPTIPAPLPPDIQPPDSRKVP
;
A
#
# COMPACT_ATOMS: atom_id res chain seq x y z
N ALA A 1 -3.11 -16.21 -53.57
CA ALA A 1 -2.10 -17.26 -53.60
C ALA A 1 -2.53 -18.41 -52.67
N PRO A 2 -2.19 -19.65 -52.99
CA PRO A 2 -2.54 -20.79 -52.17
C PRO A 2 -1.85 -20.74 -50.84
N ALA A 3 -2.45 -21.37 -49.82
CA ALA A 3 -1.85 -21.61 -48.51
C ALA A 3 -0.49 -22.33 -48.71
N LEU A 4 0.56 -21.84 -48.07
CA LEU A 4 1.89 -22.44 -48.13
C LEU A 4 2.22 -23.06 -46.77
N ALA A 5 2.75 -24.25 -46.80
CA ALA A 5 3.36 -24.88 -45.63
C ALA A 5 4.82 -25.20 -45.97
N LEU A 6 5.74 -24.70 -45.19
CA LEU A 6 7.18 -24.96 -45.29
C LEU A 6 7.62 -25.66 -44.01
N SER A 7 8.41 -26.72 -44.14
CA SER A 7 9.13 -27.31 -43.04
C SER A 7 10.62 -27.33 -43.33
N GLY A 8 11.42 -27.02 -42.34
CA GLY A 8 12.87 -26.89 -42.49
C GLY A 8 13.57 -26.87 -41.16
N ARG A 9 14.79 -26.40 -41.19
CA ARG A 9 15.62 -26.20 -39.99
C ARG A 9 16.23 -24.81 -40.02
N LEU A 10 16.26 -24.15 -38.86
CA LEU A 10 17.07 -22.96 -38.60
C LEU A 10 18.31 -23.43 -37.79
N GLY A 11 19.44 -23.63 -38.49
CA GLY A 11 20.54 -24.38 -37.90
C GLY A 11 20.07 -25.80 -37.55
N ASP A 12 20.13 -26.18 -36.30
CA ASP A 12 19.64 -27.50 -35.82
C ASP A 12 18.19 -27.48 -35.32
N THR A 13 17.54 -26.32 -35.26
CA THR A 13 16.18 -26.16 -34.77
C THR A 13 15.13 -26.48 -35.84
N PRO A 14 14.25 -27.45 -35.66
CA PRO A 14 13.15 -27.67 -36.56
C PRO A 14 12.19 -26.49 -36.57
N ILE A 15 11.72 -26.11 -37.77
CA ILE A 15 10.71 -25.07 -37.96
C ILE A 15 9.66 -25.49 -38.96
N VAL A 16 8.41 -25.17 -38.65
CA VAL A 16 7.27 -25.30 -39.55
C VAL A 16 6.59 -23.94 -39.67
N LEU A 17 6.48 -23.45 -40.87
CA LEU A 17 5.79 -22.22 -41.22
C LEU A 17 4.54 -22.57 -42.04
N ARG A 18 3.38 -22.04 -41.66
CA ARG A 18 2.16 -22.11 -42.43
C ARG A 18 1.65 -20.71 -42.69
N SER A 19 1.29 -20.37 -43.89
CA SER A 19 0.77 -19.06 -44.24
C SER A 19 -0.44 -19.16 -45.13
N ALA A 20 -1.45 -18.35 -44.84
CA ALA A 20 -2.67 -18.27 -45.63
C ALA A 20 -2.45 -17.56 -46.96
N ALA A 21 -1.46 -16.68 -47.09
CA ALA A 21 -1.15 -15.94 -48.29
C ALA A 21 0.36 -15.60 -48.38
N VAL A 22 0.98 -16.02 -49.47
CA VAL A 22 2.38 -15.74 -49.75
C VAL A 22 2.52 -15.08 -51.15
N GLY A 23 3.20 -13.97 -51.23
CA GLY A 23 3.63 -13.29 -52.42
C GLY A 23 5.13 -13.39 -52.58
N PHE A 24 5.61 -13.67 -53.75
CA PHE A 24 7.00 -13.68 -54.10
C PHE A 24 7.21 -12.79 -55.33
N ALA A 25 8.20 -11.93 -55.30
CA ALA A 25 8.61 -11.07 -56.41
C ALA A 25 10.11 -11.18 -56.65
N TRP A 26 10.45 -11.39 -57.96
CA TRP A 26 11.88 -11.46 -58.36
C TRP A 26 12.52 -10.08 -58.33
N PRO A 27 13.77 -9.91 -57.88
CA PRO A 27 14.79 -10.95 -57.65
C PRO A 27 14.84 -11.61 -56.27
N GLY A 28 13.91 -11.38 -55.36
CA GLY A 28 13.99 -12.11 -54.12
C GLY A 28 13.25 -11.48 -52.97
N SER A 29 12.16 -10.73 -53.17
CA SER A 29 11.31 -10.29 -52.06
C SER A 29 10.21 -11.28 -51.74
N LEU A 30 9.97 -11.48 -50.46
CA LEU A 30 8.94 -12.31 -49.89
C LEU A 30 7.96 -11.46 -49.03
N ALA A 31 6.69 -11.69 -49.19
CA ALA A 31 5.67 -11.18 -48.27
C ALA A 31 4.72 -12.28 -47.90
N ALA A 32 4.49 -12.54 -46.63
CA ALA A 32 3.56 -13.54 -46.13
C ALA A 32 2.60 -12.89 -45.10
N ARG A 33 1.36 -13.38 -45.04
CA ARG A 33 0.35 -12.89 -44.10
C ARG A 33 -0.24 -14.05 -43.33
N ASN A 34 -0.62 -13.79 -42.08
CA ASN A 34 -1.20 -14.77 -41.18
C ASN A 34 -0.34 -16.04 -41.13
N VAL A 35 0.91 -15.85 -40.67
CA VAL A 35 1.90 -16.93 -40.59
C VAL A 35 1.81 -17.59 -39.23
N ASP A 36 1.52 -18.90 -39.23
CA ASP A 36 1.65 -19.75 -38.04
C ASP A 36 3.08 -20.31 -38.03
N VAL A 37 3.77 -20.14 -36.94
CA VAL A 37 5.13 -20.65 -36.72
C VAL A 37 5.12 -21.67 -35.60
N ALA A 38 5.69 -22.84 -35.87
CA ALA A 38 6.00 -23.83 -34.87
C ALA A 38 7.51 -24.07 -34.86
N LEU A 39 8.15 -23.82 -33.72
CA LEU A 39 9.58 -23.87 -33.53
C LEU A 39 9.98 -24.87 -32.45
N GLY A 40 10.97 -25.69 -32.71
CA GLY A 40 11.51 -26.66 -31.76
C GLY A 40 11.03 -28.08 -32.07
N GLN A 41 11.05 -28.97 -31.07
CA GLN A 41 10.74 -30.38 -31.24
C GLN A 41 9.29 -30.58 -31.74
N PRO A 42 9.05 -31.52 -32.70
CA PRO A 42 7.73 -31.72 -33.29
C PRO A 42 6.63 -32.07 -32.30
N ASP A 43 6.98 -32.76 -31.21
CA ASP A 43 6.03 -33.23 -30.19
C ASP A 43 5.63 -32.11 -29.20
N ALA A 44 6.46 -31.05 -29.04
CA ALA A 44 6.21 -29.94 -28.15
C ALA A 44 6.78 -28.61 -28.72
N PRO A 45 6.25 -28.15 -29.88
CA PRO A 45 6.77 -26.95 -30.52
C PRO A 45 6.28 -25.67 -29.79
N ASN A 46 7.16 -24.68 -29.68
CA ASN A 46 6.76 -23.33 -29.35
C ASN A 46 5.97 -22.72 -30.52
N ARG A 47 4.79 -22.19 -30.25
CA ARG A 47 3.87 -21.68 -31.31
C ARG A 47 3.68 -20.18 -31.17
N PHE A 48 3.73 -19.49 -32.31
CA PHE A 48 3.43 -18.07 -32.43
C PHE A 48 2.78 -17.77 -33.77
N THR A 49 2.04 -16.69 -33.83
CA THR A 49 1.41 -16.17 -35.02
C THR A 49 2.04 -14.86 -35.44
N ILE A 50 2.10 -14.56 -36.73
CA ILE A 50 2.64 -13.31 -37.27
C ILE A 50 1.65 -12.79 -38.31
N ALA A 51 1.09 -11.61 -38.10
CA ALA A 51 0.12 -11.05 -39.04
C ALA A 51 0.78 -10.70 -40.40
N SER A 52 1.98 -10.13 -40.39
CA SER A 52 2.73 -9.76 -41.60
C SER A 52 4.22 -10.08 -41.42
N LEU A 53 4.76 -10.79 -42.39
CA LEU A 53 6.20 -11.11 -42.51
C LEU A 53 6.69 -10.70 -43.91
N THR A 54 7.70 -9.87 -43.96
CA THR A 54 8.37 -9.47 -45.21
C THR A 54 9.83 -9.84 -45.17
N GLY A 55 10.43 -10.09 -46.34
CA GLY A 55 11.84 -10.46 -46.38
C GLY A 55 12.48 -10.25 -47.74
N GLN A 56 13.79 -10.14 -47.72
CA GLN A 56 14.67 -10.19 -48.88
C GLN A 56 15.45 -11.50 -48.86
N LEU A 57 15.36 -12.22 -49.96
CA LEU A 57 16.00 -13.51 -50.14
C LEU A 57 17.29 -13.28 -50.94
N GLY A 58 18.45 -13.39 -50.29
CA GLY A 58 19.77 -13.22 -50.85
C GLY A 58 20.77 -14.14 -50.18
N THR A 59 22.05 -13.76 -50.20
CA THR A 59 23.08 -14.46 -49.41
C THR A 59 22.81 -14.37 -47.90
N ASN A 60 22.24 -13.29 -47.47
CA ASN A 60 21.67 -13.11 -46.13
C ASN A 60 20.17 -12.92 -46.28
N LEU A 61 19.42 -13.60 -45.45
CA LEU A 61 17.96 -13.48 -45.37
C LEU A 61 17.62 -12.46 -44.31
N SER A 62 16.86 -11.43 -44.64
CA SER A 62 16.49 -10.40 -43.69
C SER A 62 15.13 -9.79 -44.03
N GLY A 63 14.49 -9.16 -43.05
CA GLY A 63 13.20 -8.54 -43.26
C GLY A 63 12.59 -7.97 -42.00
N GLN A 64 11.29 -7.82 -42.04
CA GLN A 64 10.50 -7.28 -40.93
C GLN A 64 9.31 -8.17 -40.64
N PHE A 65 8.83 -8.13 -39.39
CA PHE A 65 7.59 -8.75 -38.96
C PHE A 65 6.74 -7.77 -38.17
N SER A 66 5.43 -7.96 -38.18
CA SER A 66 4.50 -7.16 -37.40
C SER A 66 3.25 -7.94 -37.04
N GLY A 67 2.63 -7.52 -35.92
CA GLY A 67 1.46 -8.18 -35.36
C GLY A 67 1.74 -9.64 -34.98
N ALA A 68 2.92 -9.88 -34.39
CA ALA A 68 3.22 -11.20 -33.88
C ALA A 68 2.67 -11.38 -32.46
N GLU A 69 2.20 -12.59 -32.19
CA GLU A 69 1.67 -13.00 -30.89
C GLU A 69 2.33 -14.31 -30.47
N ALA A 70 2.75 -14.38 -29.23
CA ALA A 70 3.32 -15.55 -28.61
C ALA A 70 2.69 -15.81 -27.25
N ARG A 71 2.15 -17.01 -27.08
CA ARG A 71 1.69 -17.50 -25.79
C ARG A 71 2.84 -18.27 -25.16
N LEU A 72 3.30 -17.79 -23.99
CA LEU A 72 4.37 -18.47 -23.26
C LEU A 72 3.76 -19.54 -22.37
N ASP A 73 3.89 -20.82 -22.78
CA ASP A 73 3.25 -21.91 -22.05
C ASP A 73 3.94 -22.20 -20.70
N ALA A 74 5.27 -21.99 -20.64
CA ALA A 74 6.05 -22.20 -19.42
C ALA A 74 5.74 -21.21 -18.30
N VAL A 75 5.40 -19.96 -18.66
CA VAL A 75 4.99 -18.91 -17.71
C VAL A 75 3.67 -18.34 -18.19
N PRO A 76 2.72 -17.97 -17.30
CA PRO A 76 1.40 -17.51 -17.73
C PRO A 76 1.44 -16.07 -18.26
N LEU A 77 2.20 -15.84 -19.33
CA LEU A 77 2.42 -14.54 -19.96
C LEU A 77 2.13 -14.64 -21.47
N ASP A 78 1.61 -13.55 -22.03
CA ASP A 78 1.39 -13.39 -23.46
C ASP A 78 2.19 -12.19 -23.99
N LEU A 79 2.85 -12.38 -25.14
CA LEU A 79 3.43 -11.30 -25.93
C LEU A 79 2.46 -11.01 -27.07
N VAL A 80 2.03 -9.76 -27.19
CA VAL A 80 1.09 -9.34 -28.22
C VAL A 80 1.60 -8.11 -28.97
N ASP A 81 1.05 -7.88 -30.16
CA ASP A 81 1.42 -6.75 -31.04
C ASP A 81 2.92 -6.67 -31.34
N ALA A 82 3.63 -7.79 -31.33
CA ALA A 82 5.07 -7.80 -31.52
C ALA A 82 5.44 -7.45 -32.95
N SER A 83 6.47 -6.64 -33.09
CA SER A 83 7.06 -6.20 -34.37
C SER A 83 8.57 -6.04 -34.24
N GLY A 84 9.26 -6.07 -35.36
CA GLY A 84 10.71 -5.87 -35.38
C GLY A 84 11.34 -6.26 -36.70
N THR A 85 12.66 -6.29 -36.71
CA THR A 85 13.47 -6.80 -37.83
C THR A 85 13.94 -8.22 -37.55
N TRP A 86 14.19 -8.96 -38.60
CA TRP A 86 14.79 -10.30 -38.51
C TRP A 86 15.93 -10.44 -39.53
N ASN A 87 16.94 -11.19 -39.15
CA ASN A 87 18.05 -11.58 -39.99
C ASN A 87 18.41 -13.04 -39.76
N TYR A 88 18.68 -13.77 -40.82
CA TYR A 88 19.17 -15.13 -40.77
C TYR A 88 20.44 -15.29 -41.60
N THR A 89 21.55 -15.60 -40.93
CA THR A 89 22.85 -15.76 -41.55
C THR A 89 23.65 -16.85 -40.83
N GLY A 90 24.21 -17.77 -41.58
CA GLY A 90 25.10 -18.82 -41.03
C GLY A 90 24.49 -19.72 -39.95
N GLY A 91 23.19 -19.98 -40.01
CA GLY A 91 22.49 -20.79 -39.03
C GLY A 91 21.95 -20.01 -37.85
N ILE A 92 22.22 -18.72 -37.75
CA ILE A 92 21.81 -17.84 -36.64
C ILE A 92 20.62 -16.98 -37.10
N LEU A 93 19.51 -17.06 -36.38
CA LEU A 93 18.37 -16.14 -36.47
C LEU A 93 18.51 -15.06 -35.40
N SER A 94 18.53 -13.80 -35.85
CA SER A 94 18.56 -12.62 -34.99
C SER A 94 17.30 -11.79 -35.20
N LEU A 95 16.61 -11.43 -34.12
CA LEU A 95 15.56 -10.41 -34.11
C LEU A 95 16.10 -9.17 -33.44
N GLY A 96 15.77 -8.01 -33.98
CA GLY A 96 16.19 -6.72 -33.47
C GLY A 96 15.10 -5.66 -33.59
N GLU A 97 15.32 -4.51 -32.99
CA GLU A 97 14.33 -3.43 -32.93
C GLU A 97 12.93 -3.91 -32.49
N GLY A 98 12.94 -4.90 -31.58
CA GLY A 98 11.73 -5.59 -31.15
C GLY A 98 10.85 -4.70 -30.29
N ALA A 99 9.60 -4.52 -30.70
CA ALA A 99 8.59 -3.86 -29.89
C ALA A 99 7.44 -4.84 -29.61
N PHE A 100 6.95 -4.89 -28.38
CA PHE A 100 5.80 -5.73 -28.01
C PHE A 100 5.14 -5.23 -26.72
N ARG A 101 3.95 -5.79 -26.43
CA ARG A 101 3.28 -5.67 -25.14
C ARG A 101 3.33 -7.00 -24.43
N LEU A 102 3.64 -6.97 -23.14
CA LEU A 102 3.64 -8.11 -22.24
C LEU A 102 2.37 -8.05 -21.39
N LEU A 103 1.59 -9.12 -21.42
CA LEU A 103 0.34 -9.24 -20.66
C LEU A 103 0.44 -10.40 -19.67
N ASP A 104 -0.17 -10.21 -18.50
CA ASP A 104 -0.42 -11.32 -17.57
C ASP A 104 -1.64 -12.11 -18.04
N ARG A 105 -1.60 -13.44 -17.94
CA ARG A 105 -2.67 -14.34 -18.34
C ARG A 105 -3.41 -14.97 -17.17
N VAL A 106 -3.04 -14.62 -15.96
CA VAL A 106 -3.75 -15.07 -14.75
C VAL A 106 -5.09 -14.34 -14.67
N ALA A 107 -6.13 -15.02 -14.17
CA ALA A 107 -7.50 -14.46 -14.12
C ALA A 107 -7.58 -13.17 -13.30
N ASP A 108 -6.78 -13.09 -12.24
CA ASP A 108 -6.56 -11.85 -11.46
C ASP A 108 -5.17 -11.34 -11.84
N ASP A 109 -5.09 -10.41 -12.78
CA ASP A 109 -3.82 -9.87 -13.30
C ASP A 109 -2.92 -9.39 -12.15
N ARG A 110 -1.71 -9.95 -12.06
CA ARG A 110 -0.72 -9.59 -11.04
C ARG A 110 -0.06 -8.24 -11.34
N PHE A 111 0.07 -7.93 -12.63
CA PHE A 111 0.63 -6.66 -13.09
C PHE A 111 -0.12 -6.14 -14.34
N ARG A 112 -0.05 -4.83 -14.53
CA ARG A 112 -0.61 -4.17 -15.71
C ARG A 112 0.29 -4.37 -16.93
N PRO A 113 -0.25 -4.28 -18.16
CA PRO A 113 0.54 -4.46 -19.37
C PRO A 113 1.80 -3.61 -19.40
N LEU A 114 2.93 -4.24 -19.70
CA LEU A 114 4.22 -3.57 -19.92
C LEU A 114 4.56 -3.55 -21.41
N VAL A 115 5.41 -2.63 -21.83
CA VAL A 115 5.87 -2.50 -23.22
C VAL A 115 7.38 -2.63 -23.33
N ALA A 116 7.86 -3.24 -24.42
CA ALA A 116 9.25 -3.16 -24.87
C ALA A 116 9.31 -2.46 -26.22
N ARG A 117 10.43 -1.79 -26.50
CA ARG A 117 10.65 -1.08 -27.77
C ARG A 117 11.96 -1.44 -28.47
N ASP A 118 12.93 -1.96 -27.72
CA ASP A 118 14.29 -2.25 -28.22
C ASP A 118 14.69 -3.69 -27.84
N ALA A 119 13.75 -4.62 -27.94
CA ALA A 119 14.02 -6.01 -27.62
C ALA A 119 14.87 -6.66 -28.72
N SER A 120 15.72 -7.58 -28.31
CA SER A 120 16.52 -8.42 -29.19
C SER A 120 16.42 -9.89 -28.82
N LEU A 121 16.56 -10.75 -29.83
CA LEU A 121 16.59 -12.19 -29.64
C LEU A 121 17.59 -12.79 -30.63
N THR A 122 18.34 -13.76 -30.17
CA THR A 122 19.21 -14.60 -31.01
C THR A 122 18.86 -16.06 -30.79
N LEU A 123 18.62 -16.78 -31.84
CA LEU A 123 18.49 -18.25 -31.86
C LEU A 123 19.67 -18.83 -32.62
N ALA A 124 20.48 -19.60 -31.92
CA ALA A 124 21.62 -20.36 -32.46
C ALA A 124 21.75 -21.70 -31.69
N ASP A 125 22.07 -22.78 -32.38
CA ASP A 125 22.32 -24.10 -31.78
C ASP A 125 21.22 -24.55 -30.80
N ASN A 126 19.95 -24.39 -31.19
CA ASN A 126 18.75 -24.67 -30.39
C ASN A 126 18.63 -23.84 -29.09
N ARG A 127 19.37 -22.75 -28.97
CA ARG A 127 19.37 -21.86 -27.80
C ARG A 127 18.89 -20.48 -28.16
N ILE A 128 17.96 -19.97 -27.38
CA ILE A 128 17.45 -18.61 -27.43
C ILE A 128 18.16 -17.79 -26.35
N ALA A 129 18.74 -16.65 -26.76
CA ALA A 129 19.14 -15.58 -25.86
C ALA A 129 18.36 -14.33 -26.23
N ALA A 130 17.66 -13.72 -25.25
CA ALA A 130 16.90 -12.49 -25.51
C ALA A 130 17.12 -11.47 -24.42
N LEU A 131 16.96 -10.20 -24.82
CA LEU A 131 17.02 -9.04 -23.95
C LEU A 131 15.82 -8.16 -24.24
N ALA A 132 15.14 -7.71 -23.19
CA ALA A 132 14.04 -6.75 -23.29
C ALA A 132 14.10 -5.75 -22.13
N VAL A 133 13.89 -4.47 -22.45
CA VAL A 133 13.69 -3.42 -21.45
C VAL A 133 12.20 -3.15 -21.37
N LEU A 134 11.59 -3.58 -20.26
CA LEU A 134 10.15 -3.44 -20.03
C LEU A 134 9.86 -2.09 -19.38
N ARG A 135 8.85 -1.40 -19.88
CA ARG A 135 8.46 -0.06 -19.49
C ARG A 135 6.96 0.02 -19.16
N GLU A 136 6.62 0.93 -18.27
CA GLU A 136 5.22 1.31 -18.06
C GLU A 136 4.78 2.19 -19.26
N PRO A 137 3.64 1.86 -19.91
CA PRO A 137 3.26 2.47 -21.19
C PRO A 137 3.06 3.99 -21.16
N SER A 138 2.49 4.53 -20.06
CA SER A 138 2.10 5.94 -19.98
C SER A 138 3.27 6.86 -19.63
N SER A 139 4.09 6.45 -18.67
CA SER A 139 5.25 7.23 -18.20
C SER A 139 6.51 7.00 -19.02
N ASP A 140 6.57 5.90 -19.77
CA ASP A 140 7.75 5.37 -20.46
C ASP A 140 8.92 5.03 -19.53
N ARG A 141 8.66 4.86 -18.24
CA ARG A 141 9.69 4.51 -17.26
C ARG A 141 10.07 3.04 -17.37
N ILE A 142 11.36 2.78 -17.23
CA ILE A 142 11.90 1.42 -17.17
C ILE A 142 11.45 0.80 -15.86
N VAL A 143 10.72 -0.32 -15.96
CA VAL A 143 10.31 -1.13 -14.83
C VAL A 143 11.35 -2.20 -14.54
N THR A 144 11.81 -2.92 -15.57
CA THR A 144 12.83 -3.95 -15.44
C THR A 144 13.52 -4.23 -16.74
N GLU A 145 14.78 -4.64 -16.67
CA GLU A 145 15.51 -5.27 -17.77
C GLU A 145 15.43 -6.79 -17.58
N ALA A 146 14.99 -7.51 -18.61
CA ALA A 146 14.85 -8.96 -18.62
C ALA A 146 15.88 -9.59 -19.57
N LYS A 147 16.74 -10.47 -19.02
CA LYS A 147 17.69 -11.29 -19.80
C LYS A 147 17.19 -12.73 -19.78
N ILE A 148 16.92 -13.28 -20.95
CA ILE A 148 16.30 -14.59 -21.11
C ILE A 148 17.27 -15.53 -21.80
N ALA A 149 17.41 -16.72 -21.25
CA ALA A 149 18.08 -17.86 -21.89
C ALA A 149 17.13 -19.06 -21.90
N HIS A 150 16.95 -19.69 -23.07
CA HIS A 150 16.09 -20.86 -23.22
C HIS A 150 16.72 -21.87 -24.15
N ASP A 151 16.73 -23.13 -23.75
CA ASP A 151 17.23 -24.26 -24.53
C ASP A 151 16.01 -25.04 -25.06
N LEU A 152 15.86 -25.05 -26.38
CA LEU A 152 14.72 -25.66 -27.08
C LEU A 152 14.74 -27.21 -27.05
N ASP A 153 15.90 -27.83 -26.84
CA ASP A 153 16.01 -29.28 -26.77
C ASP A 153 15.52 -29.85 -25.45
N SER A 154 15.87 -29.14 -24.36
CA SER A 154 15.50 -29.55 -23.01
C SER A 154 14.24 -28.86 -22.49
N ALA A 155 13.70 -27.88 -23.22
CA ALA A 155 12.61 -26.99 -22.80
C ALA A 155 12.87 -26.30 -21.45
N ARG A 156 14.17 -26.03 -21.15
CA ARG A 156 14.62 -25.34 -19.93
C ARG A 156 15.04 -23.94 -20.24
N GLY A 157 14.77 -23.06 -19.31
CA GLY A 157 15.25 -21.68 -19.45
C GLY A 157 15.12 -20.90 -18.16
N HIS A 158 15.58 -19.66 -18.24
CA HIS A 158 15.41 -18.69 -17.17
C HIS A 158 15.31 -17.28 -17.71
N ALA A 159 14.76 -16.42 -16.91
CA ALA A 159 14.76 -14.97 -17.09
C ALA A 159 15.36 -14.32 -15.83
N ASP A 160 16.45 -13.59 -16.00
CA ASP A 160 17.00 -12.72 -14.97
C ASP A 160 16.40 -11.32 -15.13
N LEU A 161 15.83 -10.79 -14.07
CA LEU A 161 15.18 -9.49 -14.00
C LEU A 161 16.05 -8.52 -13.21
N LEU A 162 16.28 -7.33 -13.74
CA LEU A 162 17.01 -6.26 -13.07
C LEU A 162 16.14 -5.01 -12.99
N VAL A 163 15.79 -4.64 -11.76
CA VAL A 163 15.21 -3.34 -11.41
C VAL A 163 16.35 -2.47 -10.89
N ALA A 164 16.96 -1.68 -11.75
CA ALA A 164 18.15 -0.92 -11.38
C ALA A 164 17.82 0.27 -10.48
N ASP A 165 16.80 1.03 -10.83
CA ASP A 165 16.43 2.28 -10.15
C ASP A 165 15.02 2.70 -10.56
N LEU A 166 14.01 1.98 -10.07
CA LEU A 166 12.60 2.29 -10.33
C LEU A 166 12.16 3.44 -9.44
N LEU A 167 11.96 4.61 -10.04
CA LEU A 167 11.51 5.82 -9.35
C LEU A 167 9.99 5.93 -9.40
N PHE A 168 9.38 5.99 -8.23
CA PHE A 168 7.98 6.37 -8.06
C PHE A 168 7.88 7.86 -7.76
N ASP A 169 6.98 8.54 -8.45
CA ASP A 169 6.62 9.96 -8.33
C ASP A 169 5.28 10.20 -9.03
N ASP A 170 4.89 11.46 -9.26
CA ASP A 170 3.63 11.84 -9.94
C ASP A 170 3.43 11.20 -11.34
N ARG A 171 4.49 10.72 -11.97
CA ARG A 171 4.44 10.11 -13.31
C ARG A 171 4.31 8.59 -13.29
N LEU A 172 4.70 7.95 -12.21
CA LEU A 172 4.63 6.51 -12.05
C LEU A 172 4.18 6.17 -10.63
N GLN A 173 3.04 5.55 -10.51
CA GLN A 173 2.46 5.11 -9.24
C GLN A 173 2.33 3.58 -9.21
N PRO A 174 2.34 2.94 -8.02
CA PRO A 174 2.22 1.49 -7.90
C PRO A 174 0.97 0.92 -8.56
N ASP A 175 -0.14 1.63 -8.55
CA ASP A 175 -1.40 1.20 -9.17
C ASP A 175 -1.36 1.20 -10.71
N THR A 176 -0.41 1.91 -11.33
CA THR A 176 -0.15 1.82 -12.77
C THR A 176 0.67 0.57 -13.15
N LEU A 177 1.26 -0.10 -12.17
CA LEU A 177 2.01 -1.35 -12.36
C LEU A 177 1.25 -2.59 -11.91
N THR A 178 0.43 -2.50 -10.87
CA THR A 178 -0.33 -3.64 -10.33
C THR A 178 -1.66 -3.21 -9.72
N TYR A 179 -2.69 -4.02 -9.93
CA TYR A 179 -3.99 -3.82 -9.29
C TYR A 179 -3.95 -4.07 -7.77
N LEU A 180 -2.97 -4.82 -7.28
CA LEU A 180 -2.82 -5.13 -5.85
C LEU A 180 -2.46 -3.90 -5.00
N ALA A 181 -1.94 -2.84 -5.61
CA ALA A 181 -1.68 -1.57 -4.93
C ALA A 181 -2.93 -0.73 -4.69
N LEU A 182 -4.03 -0.99 -5.42
CA LEU A 182 -5.28 -0.27 -5.28
C LEU A 182 -5.86 -0.43 -3.87
N GLY A 183 -6.21 0.69 -3.25
CA GLY A 183 -6.76 0.72 -1.89
C GLY A 183 -5.74 0.45 -0.77
N VAL A 184 -4.48 0.28 -1.11
CA VAL A 184 -3.40 0.02 -0.14
C VAL A 184 -2.42 1.17 -0.10
N ILE A 185 -1.93 1.61 -1.26
CA ILE A 185 -0.89 2.63 -1.41
C ILE A 185 -1.33 3.67 -2.44
N ALA A 186 -1.18 4.94 -2.10
CA ALA A 186 -1.33 6.07 -3.01
C ALA A 186 -0.18 7.06 -2.80
N ASN A 187 0.08 7.91 -3.79
CA ASN A 187 1.12 8.95 -3.76
C ASN A 187 2.48 8.41 -3.32
N ALA A 188 2.87 7.33 -3.96
CA ALA A 188 4.16 6.73 -3.73
C ALA A 188 5.28 7.62 -4.27
N GLU A 189 6.25 7.91 -3.41
CA GLU A 189 7.48 8.63 -3.74
C GLU A 189 8.69 7.87 -3.21
N GLY A 190 9.65 7.62 -4.08
CA GLY A 190 10.88 6.93 -3.67
C GLY A 190 11.42 6.03 -4.77
N ARG A 191 12.45 5.26 -4.42
CA ARG A 191 13.16 4.40 -5.34
C ARG A 191 13.15 2.97 -4.85
N VAL A 192 12.98 2.05 -5.79
CA VAL A 192 13.08 0.62 -5.56
C VAL A 192 14.12 0.04 -6.51
N SER A 193 15.02 -0.74 -5.99
CA SER A 193 15.99 -1.51 -6.78
C SER A 193 15.95 -2.98 -6.37
N GLY A 194 16.37 -3.85 -7.27
CA GLY A 194 16.41 -5.27 -6.94
C GLY A 194 16.62 -6.16 -8.14
N THR A 195 16.57 -7.45 -7.88
CA THR A 195 16.71 -8.50 -8.88
C THR A 195 15.63 -9.55 -8.69
N GLY A 196 15.25 -10.16 -9.80
CA GLY A 196 14.37 -11.30 -9.80
C GLY A 196 14.90 -12.39 -10.73
N ARG A 197 14.46 -13.61 -10.55
CA ARG A 197 14.77 -14.73 -11.41
C ARG A 197 13.56 -15.64 -11.56
N ILE A 198 13.29 -16.02 -12.78
CA ILE A 198 12.25 -16.98 -13.13
C ILE A 198 12.94 -18.13 -13.84
N ASP A 199 12.82 -19.34 -13.32
CA ASP A 199 13.34 -20.56 -13.93
C ASP A 199 12.17 -21.45 -14.35
N TRP A 200 12.29 -22.07 -15.53
CA TRP A 200 11.29 -23.05 -16.00
C TRP A 200 11.92 -24.32 -16.57
N THR A 201 11.24 -25.42 -16.39
CA THR A 201 11.61 -26.73 -16.90
C THR A 201 10.35 -27.48 -17.28
N GLY A 202 10.04 -27.60 -18.56
CA GLY A 202 8.76 -28.11 -19.02
C GLY A 202 7.60 -27.24 -18.45
N ASP A 203 6.70 -27.88 -17.72
CA ASP A 203 5.53 -27.21 -17.12
C ASP A 203 5.82 -26.64 -15.70
N ALA A 204 7.01 -26.88 -15.15
CA ALA A 204 7.36 -26.41 -13.82
C ALA A 204 8.03 -25.03 -13.89
N VAL A 205 7.51 -24.09 -13.12
CA VAL A 205 8.05 -22.73 -12.99
C VAL A 205 8.37 -22.46 -11.52
N THR A 206 9.52 -21.86 -11.27
CA THR A 206 9.90 -21.32 -9.96
C THR A 206 10.38 -19.88 -10.14
N SER A 207 10.16 -19.04 -9.15
CA SER A 207 10.59 -17.65 -9.24
C SER A 207 11.06 -17.15 -7.88
N THR A 208 12.06 -16.29 -7.88
CA THR A 208 12.58 -15.65 -6.67
C THR A 208 12.85 -14.17 -6.96
N GLY A 209 12.92 -13.37 -5.91
CA GLY A 209 13.25 -11.96 -6.07
C GLY A 209 13.71 -11.32 -4.77
N ARG A 210 14.48 -10.24 -4.90
CA ARG A 210 14.93 -9.44 -3.76
C ARG A 210 14.90 -7.97 -4.16
N PHE A 211 14.11 -7.18 -3.44
CA PHE A 211 13.92 -5.77 -3.73
C PHE A 211 14.18 -4.93 -2.48
N THR A 212 14.80 -3.79 -2.66
CA THR A 212 15.26 -2.91 -1.58
C THR A 212 14.81 -1.49 -1.85
N THR A 213 14.45 -0.80 -0.79
CA THR A 213 14.27 0.66 -0.77
C THR A 213 14.96 1.25 0.46
N ASP A 214 15.56 2.42 0.29
CA ASP A 214 16.19 3.14 1.40
C ASP A 214 15.29 4.24 1.96
N LYS A 215 14.38 4.75 1.13
CA LYS A 215 13.41 5.78 1.51
C LYS A 215 12.24 5.75 0.55
N PHE A 216 11.12 5.21 1.02
CA PHE A 216 9.89 5.14 0.27
C PHE A 216 8.76 5.77 1.08
N ASN A 217 8.07 6.73 0.50
CA ASN A 217 6.96 7.44 1.13
C ASN A 217 5.68 7.08 0.38
N PHE A 218 4.57 7.01 1.09
CA PHE A 218 3.27 6.80 0.45
C PHE A 218 2.13 7.25 1.39
N ALA A 219 0.95 7.43 0.82
CA ALA A 219 -0.27 7.61 1.58
C ALA A 219 -0.97 6.25 1.73
N ALA A 220 -1.26 5.88 2.96
CA ALA A 220 -2.16 4.78 3.29
C ALA A 220 -3.51 5.33 3.75
N ALA A 221 -4.51 4.47 3.87
CA ALA A 221 -5.82 4.90 4.32
C ALA A 221 -5.84 5.52 5.73
N PHE A 222 -4.91 5.13 6.59
CA PHE A 222 -4.74 5.68 7.94
C PHE A 222 -3.86 6.93 8.00
N GLY A 223 -3.32 7.40 6.88
CA GLY A 223 -2.51 8.61 6.80
C GLY A 223 -1.18 8.41 6.06
N PRO A 224 -0.31 9.43 6.05
CA PRO A 224 1.00 9.34 5.42
C PRO A 224 1.92 8.38 6.16
N VAL A 225 2.73 7.67 5.38
CA VAL A 225 3.80 6.77 5.80
C VAL A 225 5.08 7.24 5.15
N ASP A 226 6.06 7.63 5.95
CA ASP A 226 7.29 8.22 5.44
C ASP A 226 8.52 7.39 5.80
N GLY A 227 9.50 7.41 4.88
CA GLY A 227 10.82 6.84 5.09
C GLY A 227 10.82 5.34 5.32
N VAL A 228 9.98 4.59 4.59
CA VAL A 228 10.03 3.13 4.60
C VAL A 228 11.34 2.68 3.99
N SER A 229 12.06 1.81 4.69
CA SER A 229 13.34 1.25 4.26
C SER A 229 13.47 -0.22 4.63
N GLY A 230 14.18 -0.96 3.80
CA GLY A 230 14.44 -2.38 4.01
C GLY A 230 14.49 -3.17 2.73
N THR A 231 14.58 -4.47 2.88
CA THR A 231 14.63 -5.44 1.78
C THR A 231 13.50 -6.44 1.92
N VAL A 232 12.81 -6.73 0.82
CA VAL A 232 11.77 -7.77 0.72
C VAL A 232 12.30 -8.91 -0.15
N GLU A 233 12.23 -10.12 0.36
CA GLU A 233 12.66 -11.33 -0.32
C GLU A 233 11.44 -12.18 -0.73
N PHE A 234 11.32 -12.47 -2.01
CA PHE A 234 10.29 -13.33 -2.57
C PHE A 234 10.85 -14.74 -2.76
N THR A 235 10.15 -15.71 -2.22
CA THR A 235 10.39 -17.16 -2.47
C THR A 235 9.61 -17.64 -3.69
N ASP A 236 8.55 -16.93 -4.05
CA ASP A 236 7.84 -17.02 -5.32
C ASP A 236 7.46 -15.62 -5.78
N LEU A 237 8.23 -15.06 -6.70
CA LEU A 237 8.02 -13.70 -7.22
C LEU A 237 6.74 -13.62 -8.09
N LEU A 238 6.48 -14.64 -8.90
CA LEU A 238 5.28 -14.70 -9.74
C LEU A 238 4.01 -14.92 -8.92
N GLY A 239 4.10 -15.69 -7.84
CA GLY A 239 3.01 -15.89 -6.90
C GLY A 239 2.88 -14.79 -5.85
N LEU A 240 3.79 -13.79 -5.85
CA LEU A 240 3.90 -12.73 -4.84
C LEU A 240 3.99 -13.26 -3.40
N VAL A 241 4.73 -14.37 -3.22
CA VAL A 241 4.96 -14.99 -1.91
C VAL A 241 6.34 -14.59 -1.40
N THR A 242 6.39 -14.04 -0.19
CA THR A 242 7.67 -13.65 0.45
C THR A 242 8.23 -14.76 1.34
N ALA A 243 9.50 -14.66 1.67
CA ALA A 243 10.03 -15.38 2.81
C ALA A 243 9.28 -14.96 4.10
N PRO A 244 9.24 -15.81 5.14
CA PRO A 244 8.63 -15.42 6.41
C PRO A 244 9.40 -14.27 7.08
N ASP A 245 8.73 -13.58 8.01
CA ASP A 245 9.32 -12.54 8.87
C ASP A 245 10.04 -11.41 8.13
N GLN A 246 9.47 -10.93 7.04
CA GLN A 246 9.96 -9.73 6.36
C GLN A 246 9.90 -8.53 7.30
N ARG A 247 10.94 -7.70 7.31
CA ARG A 247 11.00 -6.52 8.17
C ARG A 247 11.27 -5.26 7.39
N LEU A 248 10.49 -4.23 7.68
CA LEU A 248 10.68 -2.88 7.14
C LEU A 248 10.73 -1.89 8.29
N LYS A 249 11.64 -0.94 8.19
CA LYS A 249 11.69 0.22 9.07
C LYS A 249 10.82 1.32 8.50
N ILE A 250 10.18 2.07 9.37
CA ILE A 250 9.27 3.16 9.01
C ILE A 250 9.72 4.39 9.81
N ALA A 251 10.14 5.45 9.13
CA ALA A 251 10.62 6.64 9.84
C ALA A 251 9.48 7.36 10.57
N SER A 252 8.32 7.52 9.91
CA SER A 252 7.13 8.02 10.59
C SER A 252 5.83 7.52 9.95
N ILE A 253 4.77 7.45 10.76
CA ILE A 253 3.38 7.35 10.32
C ILE A 253 2.54 8.38 11.07
N ASN A 254 1.46 8.85 10.44
CA ASN A 254 0.56 9.79 11.09
C ASN A 254 -0.91 9.35 10.95
N PRO A 255 -1.40 8.46 11.83
CA PRO A 255 -2.82 8.10 11.91
C PRO A 255 -3.65 9.09 12.75
N GLY A 256 -3.23 10.37 12.84
CA GLY A 256 -3.83 11.43 13.67
C GLY A 256 -2.92 11.90 14.81
N ILE A 257 -2.03 11.05 15.30
CA ILE A 257 -0.88 11.39 16.15
C ILE A 257 0.34 10.81 15.46
N GLU A 258 1.31 11.65 15.15
CA GLU A 258 2.53 11.21 14.47
C GLU A 258 3.38 10.36 15.40
N VAL A 259 3.79 9.19 14.91
CA VAL A 259 4.70 8.25 15.59
C VAL A 259 5.90 7.97 14.70
N TYR A 260 7.06 7.78 15.32
CA TYR A 260 8.36 7.72 14.66
C TYR A 260 9.09 6.41 14.95
N ASP A 261 10.07 6.09 14.10
CA ASP A 261 11.03 5.00 14.29
C ASP A 261 10.37 3.63 14.50
N GLY A 262 9.40 3.30 13.62
CA GLY A 262 8.69 2.04 13.66
C GLY A 262 9.39 0.89 12.94
N GLU A 263 9.05 -0.33 13.34
CA GLU A 263 9.41 -1.56 12.64
C GLU A 263 8.16 -2.40 12.37
N LEU A 264 7.95 -2.77 11.11
CA LEU A 264 6.86 -3.63 10.65
C LEU A 264 7.42 -5.02 10.33
N SER A 265 6.79 -6.08 10.86
CA SER A 265 7.03 -7.47 10.47
C SER A 265 5.83 -8.04 9.74
N PHE A 266 6.06 -8.62 8.56
CA PHE A 266 5.00 -9.14 7.70
C PHE A 266 5.45 -10.31 6.83
N GLN A 267 4.48 -10.94 6.19
CA GLN A 267 4.65 -11.94 5.15
C GLN A 267 3.54 -11.81 4.12
N LEU A 268 3.87 -11.97 2.84
CA LEU A 268 2.90 -12.23 1.78
C LEU A 268 2.80 -13.74 1.58
N GLU A 269 1.62 -14.28 1.78
CA GLU A 269 1.26 -15.67 1.52
C GLU A 269 0.56 -15.80 0.15
N PRO A 270 0.39 -17.01 -0.40
CA PRO A 270 -0.32 -17.22 -1.65
C PRO A 270 -1.69 -16.54 -1.70
N ASP A 271 -2.19 -16.28 -2.91
CA ASP A 271 -3.49 -15.63 -3.17
C ASP A 271 -3.60 -14.19 -2.65
N GLY A 272 -2.47 -13.50 -2.51
CA GLY A 272 -2.42 -12.11 -2.06
C GLY A 272 -2.80 -11.90 -0.59
N LEU A 273 -2.63 -12.91 0.25
CA LEU A 273 -2.86 -12.80 1.68
C LEU A 273 -1.67 -12.11 2.36
N LEU A 274 -1.88 -10.89 2.84
CA LEU A 274 -0.92 -10.19 3.68
C LEU A 274 -1.12 -10.58 5.14
N VAL A 275 -0.11 -11.20 5.74
CA VAL A 275 -0.01 -11.50 7.16
C VAL A 275 0.90 -10.45 7.79
N VAL A 276 0.34 -9.58 8.61
CA VAL A 276 1.11 -8.67 9.45
C VAL A 276 1.36 -9.39 10.76
N ASN A 277 2.62 -9.69 11.05
CA ASN A 277 3.03 -10.35 12.31
C ASN A 277 3.01 -9.37 13.49
N GLY A 278 3.11 -8.07 13.19
CA GLY A 278 3.03 -6.97 14.12
C GLY A 278 3.84 -5.78 13.63
N ALA A 279 3.61 -4.65 14.29
CA ALA A 279 4.50 -3.49 14.16
C ALA A 279 4.60 -2.81 15.52
N GLU A 280 5.69 -2.10 15.75
CA GLU A 280 5.95 -1.42 17.01
C GLU A 280 6.60 -0.06 16.77
N TRP A 281 6.20 0.90 17.60
CA TRP A 281 6.69 2.28 17.60
C TRP A 281 6.93 2.75 19.03
N PRO A 282 7.95 3.54 19.29
CA PRO A 282 8.01 4.38 20.47
C PRO A 282 6.79 5.33 20.50
N PHE A 283 6.11 5.45 21.63
CA PHE A 283 4.89 6.25 21.73
C PHE A 283 4.73 6.86 23.12
N ILE A 284 4.88 8.18 23.23
CA ILE A 284 4.56 8.96 24.43
C ILE A 284 5.26 8.37 25.68
N ASP A 285 6.59 8.23 25.62
CA ASP A 285 7.45 7.56 26.63
C ASP A 285 7.08 6.08 26.91
N GLY A 286 6.25 5.49 26.09
CA GLY A 286 5.87 4.09 26.08
C GLY A 286 6.00 3.49 24.68
N GLU A 287 5.15 2.52 24.36
CA GLU A 287 5.16 1.77 23.11
C GLU A 287 3.75 1.64 22.53
N LEU A 288 3.64 1.72 21.21
CA LEU A 288 2.45 1.40 20.44
C LEU A 288 2.73 0.17 19.60
N HIS A 289 1.92 -0.86 19.74
CA HIS A 289 2.03 -2.09 18.98
C HIS A 289 0.81 -2.28 18.08
N LEU A 290 1.01 -2.63 16.82
CA LEU A 290 -0.02 -3.23 15.99
C LEU A 290 0.01 -4.74 16.24
N LEU A 291 -1.09 -5.29 16.73
CA LEU A 291 -1.20 -6.72 16.97
C LEU A 291 -1.29 -7.50 15.65
N PRO A 292 -0.92 -8.78 15.62
CA PRO A 292 -0.97 -9.60 14.42
C PRO A 292 -2.34 -9.56 13.74
N THR A 293 -2.35 -9.37 12.43
CA THR A 293 -3.58 -9.33 11.63
C THR A 293 -3.34 -9.92 10.23
N ARG A 294 -4.42 -10.26 9.55
CA ARG A 294 -4.41 -10.81 8.19
C ARG A 294 -5.40 -10.05 7.33
N MET A 295 -5.03 -9.79 6.07
CA MET A 295 -5.91 -9.17 5.10
C MET A 295 -5.61 -9.65 3.70
N LYS A 296 -6.61 -9.74 2.85
CA LYS A 296 -6.43 -10.01 1.42
C LYS A 296 -6.20 -8.70 0.67
N LEU A 297 -5.10 -8.62 -0.08
CA LEU A 297 -4.82 -7.46 -0.93
C LEU A 297 -5.81 -7.43 -2.10
N GLY A 298 -6.21 -6.23 -2.51
CA GLY A 298 -7.13 -6.05 -3.63
C GLY A 298 -8.59 -6.45 -3.37
N ALA A 299 -8.93 -7.02 -2.22
CA ALA A 299 -10.30 -7.41 -1.88
C ALA A 299 -11.02 -6.34 -1.08
N ALA A 300 -12.30 -6.10 -1.40
CA ALA A 300 -13.20 -5.26 -0.61
C ALA A 300 -13.80 -6.13 0.50
N GLU A 301 -13.22 -6.09 1.69
CA GLU A 301 -13.66 -6.86 2.87
C GLU A 301 -13.47 -6.06 4.16
N GLN A 302 -14.27 -6.37 5.17
CA GLN A 302 -14.09 -5.77 6.49
C GLN A 302 -12.72 -6.16 7.07
N ARG A 303 -11.96 -5.17 7.52
CA ARG A 303 -10.63 -5.34 8.11
C ARG A 303 -10.62 -4.93 9.56
N ARG A 304 -9.97 -5.72 10.39
CA ARG A 304 -9.84 -5.49 11.82
C ARG A 304 -8.37 -5.39 12.21
N PHE A 305 -8.06 -4.34 12.95
CA PHE A 305 -6.74 -4.09 13.50
C PHE A 305 -6.89 -3.83 15.01
N THR A 306 -5.90 -4.19 15.78
CA THR A 306 -5.87 -3.81 17.20
C THR A 306 -4.54 -3.13 17.48
N LEU A 307 -4.61 -1.88 17.92
CA LEU A 307 -3.46 -1.17 18.45
C LEU A 307 -3.41 -1.40 19.96
N LYS A 308 -2.27 -1.84 20.46
CA LYS A 308 -2.00 -2.00 21.88
C LYS A 308 -1.06 -0.90 22.34
N VAL A 309 -1.49 -0.16 23.34
CA VAL A 309 -0.71 0.90 23.99
C VAL A 309 -0.08 0.33 25.25
N VAL A 310 1.21 0.50 25.45
CA VAL A 310 1.95 0.01 26.61
C VAL A 310 2.74 1.16 27.22
N GLY A 311 2.41 1.53 28.43
CA GLY A 311 3.20 2.48 29.19
C GLY A 311 3.10 3.94 28.75
N ALA A 312 2.03 4.35 28.06
CA ALA A 312 1.87 5.72 27.59
C ALA A 312 1.80 6.74 28.76
N ASP A 313 2.65 7.75 28.72
CA ASP A 313 2.70 8.81 29.74
C ASP A 313 1.66 9.89 29.48
N ALA A 314 0.81 10.17 30.48
CA ALA A 314 -0.28 11.14 30.35
C ALA A 314 0.20 12.57 30.21
N ALA A 315 1.37 12.94 30.76
CA ALA A 315 1.91 14.29 30.63
C ALA A 315 2.37 14.56 29.20
N GLN A 316 3.07 13.61 28.59
CA GLN A 316 3.50 13.66 27.22
C GLN A 316 2.29 13.69 26.25
N PHE A 317 1.26 12.91 26.53
CA PHE A 317 0.02 12.92 25.75
C PHE A 317 -0.64 14.30 25.72
N VAL A 318 -0.83 14.93 26.89
CA VAL A 318 -1.42 16.27 27.01
C VAL A 318 -0.52 17.34 26.30
N GLN A 319 0.79 17.20 26.40
CA GLN A 319 1.75 18.09 25.76
C GLN A 319 1.69 17.96 24.22
N GLN A 320 1.67 16.74 23.71
CA GLN A 320 1.66 16.46 22.26
C GLN A 320 0.36 16.93 21.59
N LEU A 321 -0.77 16.86 22.32
CA LEU A 321 -2.06 17.39 21.86
C LEU A 321 -2.22 18.90 22.09
N GLU A 322 -1.17 19.60 22.52
CA GLU A 322 -1.16 21.05 22.77
C GLU A 322 -2.30 21.52 23.70
N MET A 323 -2.70 20.68 24.65
CA MET A 323 -3.76 21.00 25.62
C MET A 323 -3.24 21.95 26.69
N SER A 324 -3.03 23.21 26.33
CA SER A 324 -2.38 24.25 27.16
C SER A 324 -3.06 24.49 28.52
N ASN A 325 -4.32 24.11 28.66
CA ASN A 325 -5.10 24.29 29.90
C ASN A 325 -5.19 23.02 30.75
N MET A 326 -4.50 21.94 30.38
CA MET A 326 -4.50 20.68 31.09
C MET A 326 -3.10 20.25 31.48
N ALA A 327 -2.96 19.63 32.63
CA ALA A 327 -1.79 18.88 33.01
C ALA A 327 -2.24 17.50 33.52
N ALA A 328 -1.51 16.47 33.13
CA ALA A 328 -1.81 15.11 33.55
C ALA A 328 -0.55 14.40 34.03
N ARG A 329 -0.72 13.41 34.90
CA ARG A 329 0.33 12.47 35.32
C ARG A 329 -0.28 11.09 35.43
N GLY A 330 0.48 10.09 35.09
CA GLY A 330 0.07 8.68 35.16
C GLY A 330 0.48 7.97 33.91
N VAL A 331 0.53 6.66 33.98
CA VAL A 331 0.92 5.77 32.90
C VAL A 331 -0.26 4.91 32.52
N PHE A 332 -0.51 4.75 31.24
CA PHE A 332 -1.66 4.04 30.70
C PHE A 332 -1.26 2.87 29.81
N ASP A 333 -2.02 1.78 29.95
CA ASP A 333 -2.01 0.65 29.01
C ASP A 333 -3.41 0.47 28.44
N GLY A 334 -3.50 -0.16 27.28
CA GLY A 334 -4.79 -0.52 26.74
C GLY A 334 -4.77 -1.03 25.31
N GLU A 335 -5.95 -1.21 24.78
CA GLU A 335 -6.17 -1.68 23.42
C GLU A 335 -7.21 -0.82 22.72
N LEU A 336 -6.97 -0.58 21.44
CA LEU A 336 -7.82 0.19 20.54
C LEU A 336 -8.16 -0.69 19.33
N PRO A 337 -9.25 -1.46 19.39
CA PRO A 337 -9.73 -2.22 18.24
C PRO A 337 -10.28 -1.27 17.17
N LEU A 338 -9.77 -1.39 15.96
CA LEU A 338 -10.14 -0.62 14.78
C LEU A 338 -10.84 -1.53 13.77
N VAL A 339 -11.92 -1.05 13.21
CA VAL A 339 -12.68 -1.74 12.17
C VAL A 339 -12.80 -0.83 10.97
N PHE A 340 -12.52 -1.37 9.79
CA PHE A 340 -12.64 -0.68 8.50
C PHE A 340 -13.57 -1.47 7.60
N ASP A 341 -14.60 -0.82 7.09
CA ASP A 341 -15.59 -1.40 6.17
C ASP A 341 -16.12 -0.34 5.18
N GLU A 342 -17.25 -0.60 4.54
CA GLU A 342 -17.87 0.30 3.55
C GLU A 342 -18.28 1.66 4.13
N ASP A 343 -18.56 1.72 5.43
CA ASP A 343 -18.94 2.94 6.12
C ASP A 343 -17.72 3.77 6.58
N GLY A 344 -16.52 3.23 6.47
CA GLY A 344 -15.26 3.89 6.88
C GLY A 344 -14.56 3.17 8.02
N GLY A 345 -13.75 3.93 8.78
CA GLY A 345 -13.00 3.43 9.93
C GLY A 345 -13.63 3.82 11.25
N ARG A 346 -13.64 2.92 12.24
CA ARG A 346 -14.14 3.21 13.59
C ARG A 346 -13.37 2.47 14.67
N ILE A 347 -13.42 3.02 15.88
CA ILE A 347 -12.97 2.35 17.11
C ILE A 347 -14.18 1.63 17.70
N GLU A 348 -14.03 0.35 18.02
CA GLU A 348 -15.05 -0.47 18.68
C GLU A 348 -14.55 -0.96 20.04
N GLY A 349 -14.99 -0.33 21.12
CA GLY A 349 -14.66 -0.77 22.47
C GLY A 349 -13.21 -0.53 22.89
N GLY A 350 -12.59 0.54 22.39
CA GLY A 350 -11.26 0.94 22.83
C GLY A 350 -11.22 1.21 24.32
N LEU A 351 -10.19 0.73 25.03
CA LEU A 351 -10.05 0.87 26.46
C LEU A 351 -8.61 1.14 26.86
N LEU A 352 -8.39 2.26 27.53
CA LEU A 352 -7.12 2.57 28.20
C LEU A 352 -7.34 2.56 29.72
N THR A 353 -6.37 2.04 30.45
CA THR A 353 -6.43 1.91 31.92
C THR A 353 -5.14 2.43 32.55
N ALA A 354 -5.29 3.27 33.57
CA ALA A 354 -4.15 3.79 34.32
C ALA A 354 -3.51 2.67 35.15
N ARG A 355 -2.17 2.59 35.11
CA ARG A 355 -1.37 1.74 36.01
C ARG A 355 -1.44 2.21 37.46
N ALA A 356 -1.31 1.30 38.39
CA ALA A 356 -1.06 1.65 39.77
C ALA A 356 0.26 2.44 39.93
N PRO A 357 0.32 3.44 40.83
CA PRO A 357 -0.64 3.81 41.87
C PRO A 357 -1.76 4.77 41.42
N GLY A 358 -1.93 5.04 40.11
CA GLY A 358 -2.86 6.02 39.54
C GLY A 358 -2.13 7.26 39.02
N GLY A 359 -2.73 8.43 39.14
CA GLY A 359 -2.17 9.64 38.59
C GLY A 359 -2.86 10.92 39.09
N ASN A 360 -2.59 12.00 38.37
CA ASN A 360 -3.21 13.31 38.61
C ASN A 360 -3.71 13.91 37.30
N LEU A 361 -4.86 14.57 37.35
CA LEU A 361 -5.41 15.37 36.28
C LEU A 361 -5.69 16.77 36.82
N SER A 362 -5.17 17.80 36.17
CA SER A 362 -5.31 19.19 36.60
C SER A 362 -5.77 20.05 35.42
N TYR A 363 -6.78 20.89 35.68
CA TYR A 363 -7.18 21.94 34.76
C TYR A 363 -6.61 23.28 35.23
N ILE A 364 -5.75 23.90 34.44
CA ILE A 364 -5.02 25.14 34.77
C ILE A 364 -5.58 26.38 34.04
N GLY A 365 -6.65 26.24 33.26
CA GLY A 365 -7.32 27.34 32.58
C GLY A 365 -8.13 28.25 33.50
N ALA A 366 -8.46 29.44 33.01
CA ALA A 366 -9.32 30.40 33.74
C ALA A 366 -10.78 29.87 33.77
N LEU A 367 -11.26 29.58 34.98
CA LEU A 367 -12.67 29.19 35.19
C LEU A 367 -13.46 30.40 35.70
N THR A 368 -14.52 30.77 34.99
CA THR A 368 -15.44 31.84 35.41
C THR A 368 -16.49 31.28 36.34
N TYR A 369 -16.45 31.68 37.63
CA TYR A 369 -17.25 31.09 38.72
C TYR A 369 -18.58 31.83 38.99
N LYS A 370 -18.99 32.74 38.17
CA LYS A 370 -20.23 33.49 38.43
C LYS A 370 -21.43 32.57 38.13
N ASP A 371 -22.21 32.23 39.13
CA ASP A 371 -23.51 31.58 39.07
C ASP A 371 -23.58 30.02 39.19
N MET A 372 -22.57 29.38 39.76
CA MET A 372 -22.67 27.93 40.02
C MET A 372 -23.11 27.62 41.49
N GLY A 373 -24.00 26.67 41.64
CA GLY A 373 -24.39 26.15 42.99
C GLY A 373 -23.20 25.47 43.71
N ALA A 374 -23.27 25.33 45.03
CA ALA A 374 -22.19 24.83 45.89
C ALA A 374 -21.59 23.47 45.44
N MET A 375 -22.41 22.55 44.95
CA MET A 375 -21.97 21.25 44.45
C MET A 375 -21.22 21.33 43.11
N ALA A 376 -21.71 22.15 42.19
CA ALA A 376 -21.05 22.37 40.92
C ALA A 376 -19.68 23.06 41.13
N ASN A 377 -19.64 24.01 42.06
CA ASN A 377 -18.39 24.70 42.42
C ASN A 377 -17.38 23.75 43.09
N PHE A 378 -17.83 22.78 43.89
CA PHE A 378 -17.00 21.74 44.45
C PHE A 378 -16.44 20.80 43.38
N ALA A 379 -17.28 20.35 42.43
CA ALA A 379 -16.83 19.51 41.31
C ALA A 379 -15.77 20.21 40.46
N PHE A 380 -15.98 21.48 40.14
CA PHE A 380 -15.02 22.28 39.39
C PHE A 380 -13.72 22.56 40.15
N GLN A 381 -13.81 22.81 41.45
CA GLN A 381 -12.63 22.97 42.32
C GLN A 381 -11.81 21.66 42.40
N SER A 382 -12.51 20.52 42.39
CA SER A 382 -11.86 19.21 42.36
C SER A 382 -11.14 18.95 41.03
N LEU A 383 -11.62 19.48 39.91
CA LEU A 383 -10.98 19.36 38.60
C LEU A 383 -9.70 20.20 38.49
N ARG A 384 -9.48 21.19 39.38
CA ARG A 384 -8.22 21.97 39.40
C ARG A 384 -6.99 21.14 39.72
N SER A 385 -7.13 20.11 40.56
CA SER A 385 -6.10 19.11 40.84
C SER A 385 -6.78 17.89 41.43
N LEU A 386 -6.87 16.86 40.63
CA LEU A 386 -7.59 15.63 40.93
C LEU A 386 -6.61 14.46 40.91
N ASP A 387 -6.25 13.97 42.11
CA ASP A 387 -5.50 12.73 42.21
C ASP A 387 -6.46 11.55 42.13
N PHE A 388 -6.09 10.53 41.37
CA PHE A 388 -6.89 9.33 41.20
C PHE A 388 -6.06 8.06 41.44
N LYS A 389 -6.70 7.00 41.96
CA LYS A 389 -6.08 5.69 42.11
C LYS A 389 -6.27 4.81 40.88
N GLY A 390 -7.36 4.99 40.18
CA GLY A 390 -7.67 4.30 38.95
C GLY A 390 -8.42 5.20 37.97
N MET A 391 -8.11 5.06 36.70
CA MET A 391 -8.82 5.73 35.61
C MET A 391 -8.94 4.76 34.44
N THR A 392 -10.13 4.70 33.87
CA THR A 392 -10.37 4.01 32.60
C THR A 392 -10.93 4.99 31.58
N ILE A 393 -10.44 4.90 30.36
CA ILE A 393 -10.85 5.73 29.23
C ILE A 393 -11.39 4.78 28.16
N GLY A 394 -12.71 4.75 27.99
CA GLY A 394 -13.38 4.04 26.92
C GLY A 394 -13.47 4.94 25.68
N LEU A 395 -13.16 4.40 24.52
CA LEU A 395 -13.16 5.08 23.24
C LEU A 395 -14.00 4.30 22.25
N ASP A 396 -15.01 4.96 21.67
CA ASP A 396 -15.87 4.39 20.63
C ASP A 396 -16.22 5.49 19.62
N GLY A 397 -16.36 5.15 18.36
CA GLY A 397 -16.85 6.09 17.34
C GLY A 397 -16.11 6.03 16.04
N GLU A 398 -16.54 6.87 15.12
CA GLU A 398 -16.02 6.94 13.76
C GLU A 398 -14.74 7.77 13.70
N LEU A 399 -13.75 7.26 12.98
CA LEU A 399 -12.44 7.92 12.86
C LEU A 399 -12.50 9.17 11.98
N ASP A 400 -13.48 9.29 11.10
CA ASP A 400 -13.78 10.48 10.30
C ASP A 400 -14.92 11.34 10.88
N GLY A 401 -15.47 10.92 12.03
CA GLY A 401 -16.61 11.53 12.69
C GLY A 401 -16.37 11.91 14.15
N GLU A 402 -17.33 11.58 15.00
CA GLU A 402 -17.27 11.85 16.41
C GLU A 402 -16.78 10.65 17.20
N ILE A 403 -15.82 10.86 18.10
CA ILE A 403 -15.39 9.88 19.10
C ILE A 403 -16.09 10.14 20.40
N PHE A 404 -16.69 9.08 20.95
CA PHE A 404 -17.28 9.04 22.27
C PHE A 404 -16.23 8.58 23.27
N THR A 405 -15.78 9.49 24.12
CA THR A 405 -14.82 9.20 25.19
C THR A 405 -15.57 9.08 26.51
N ARG A 406 -15.46 7.93 27.15
CA ARG A 406 -16.03 7.67 28.47
C ARG A 406 -14.92 7.57 29.50
N LEU A 407 -14.80 8.55 30.36
CA LEU A 407 -13.85 8.51 31.47
C LEU A 407 -14.54 8.02 32.75
N ARG A 408 -13.97 7.01 33.38
CA ARG A 408 -14.32 6.59 34.72
C ARG A 408 -13.10 6.79 35.63
N ILE A 409 -13.26 7.58 36.67
CA ILE A 409 -12.20 7.91 37.60
C ILE A 409 -12.58 7.44 38.97
N ASP A 410 -11.78 6.58 39.57
CA ASP A 410 -12.00 5.95 40.88
C ASP A 410 -10.94 6.41 41.89
N GLY A 411 -11.35 6.46 43.18
CA GLY A 411 -10.45 6.79 44.29
C GLY A 411 -9.92 8.23 44.22
N VAL A 412 -10.84 9.13 43.90
CA VAL A 412 -10.52 10.57 43.73
C VAL A 412 -10.22 11.22 45.06
N THR A 413 -9.09 11.96 45.10
CA THR A 413 -8.71 12.82 46.20
C THR A 413 -8.28 14.16 45.66
N GLN A 414 -8.40 15.23 46.47
CA GLN A 414 -7.90 16.54 46.12
C GLN A 414 -6.37 16.55 46.17
N GLY A 415 -5.73 16.90 45.02
CA GLY A 415 -4.30 17.05 44.91
C GLY A 415 -3.75 18.32 45.64
N GLU A 416 -2.43 18.43 45.66
CA GLU A 416 -1.76 19.58 46.24
C GLU A 416 -2.10 20.85 45.45
N GLY A 417 -2.50 21.93 46.17
CA GLY A 417 -2.86 23.21 45.55
C GLY A 417 -4.35 23.57 45.55
N ALA A 418 -5.26 22.67 45.95
CA ALA A 418 -6.66 22.99 46.12
C ALA A 418 -6.92 23.64 47.49
N LYS A 419 -7.65 24.80 47.53
CA LYS A 419 -8.02 25.46 48.78
C LYS A 419 -8.95 24.53 49.62
N ARG A 420 -8.45 24.11 50.79
CA ARG A 420 -9.18 23.19 51.66
C ARG A 420 -10.10 23.95 52.61
N ASN A 421 -11.41 23.83 52.44
CA ASN A 421 -12.42 24.32 53.38
C ASN A 421 -12.92 23.17 54.25
N PHE A 422 -13.60 23.45 55.38
CA PHE A 422 -14.13 22.45 56.28
C PHE A 422 -15.06 21.45 55.60
N VAL A 423 -15.89 21.92 54.69
CA VAL A 423 -16.84 21.07 53.89
C VAL A 423 -16.06 20.17 52.93
N THR A 424 -15.00 20.66 52.30
CA THR A 424 -14.21 19.86 51.38
C THR A 424 -13.44 18.73 52.06
N ARG A 425 -13.07 18.90 53.35
CA ARG A 425 -12.43 17.84 54.17
C ARG A 425 -13.35 16.68 54.50
N GLN A 426 -14.65 16.93 54.69
CA GLN A 426 -15.62 15.84 54.95
C GLN A 426 -16.01 15.09 53.69
N VAL A 427 -16.17 15.79 52.59
CA VAL A 427 -16.51 15.18 51.29
C VAL A 427 -15.31 14.42 50.71
N ALA A 428 -14.07 14.86 50.95
CA ALA A 428 -12.83 14.19 50.51
C ALA A 428 -12.61 12.78 51.14
N ARG A 429 -13.41 12.40 52.16
CA ARG A 429 -13.38 11.06 52.77
C ARG A 429 -14.35 10.08 52.14
N LEU A 430 -15.23 10.54 51.23
CA LEU A 430 -16.20 9.69 50.54
C LEU A 430 -15.52 9.09 49.27
N PRO A 431 -15.78 7.84 48.95
CA PRO A 431 -15.33 7.26 47.69
C PRO A 431 -16.07 7.93 46.53
N ILE A 432 -15.48 8.97 45.99
CA ILE A 432 -16.08 9.70 44.85
C ILE A 432 -15.65 9.01 43.56
N ARG A 433 -16.62 8.74 42.70
CA ARG A 433 -16.42 8.27 41.32
C ARG A 433 -16.92 9.33 40.36
N PHE A 434 -16.09 9.71 39.39
CA PHE A 434 -16.52 10.56 38.31
C PHE A 434 -16.76 9.71 37.06
N ASN A 435 -17.88 9.95 36.40
CA ASN A 435 -18.17 9.44 35.05
C ASN A 435 -18.35 10.66 34.15
N ILE A 436 -17.47 10.81 33.18
CA ILE A 436 -17.46 11.94 32.25
C ILE A 436 -17.60 11.38 30.84
N ASN A 437 -18.56 11.90 30.09
CA ASN A 437 -18.74 11.55 28.69
C ASN A 437 -18.39 12.79 27.84
N ILE A 438 -17.48 12.61 26.90
CA ILE A 438 -17.03 13.65 25.99
C ILE A 438 -17.36 13.19 24.58
N ARG A 439 -17.90 14.09 23.77
CA ARG A 439 -17.99 13.92 22.31
C ARG A 439 -17.08 14.94 21.67
N ALA A 440 -16.17 14.47 20.86
CA ALA A 440 -15.27 15.33 20.11
C ALA A 440 -15.11 14.80 18.68
N PRO A 441 -15.07 15.68 17.66
CA PRO A 441 -14.72 15.24 16.33
C PRO A 441 -13.28 14.73 16.33
N PHE A 442 -13.10 13.47 15.94
CA PHE A 442 -11.78 12.94 15.63
C PHE A 442 -11.36 13.56 14.30
N GLN A 443 -10.17 14.11 14.23
CA GLN A 443 -9.72 14.98 13.15
C GLN A 443 -10.05 14.42 11.75
N ARG A 444 -10.46 15.31 10.83
CA ARG A 444 -10.83 15.02 9.42
C ARG A 444 -9.75 14.37 8.56
N LEU A 445 -8.62 14.00 9.15
CA LEU A 445 -7.47 13.35 8.51
C LEU A 445 -7.79 12.01 7.84
N LEU A 446 -8.94 11.43 8.14
CA LEU A 446 -9.18 10.01 7.91
C LEU A 446 -10.28 9.71 6.88
N HIS A 447 -10.57 10.65 5.98
CA HIS A 447 -11.50 10.41 4.86
C HIS A 447 -11.10 9.25 3.92
N SER A 448 -9.91 8.69 4.10
CA SER A 448 -9.37 7.61 3.26
C SER A 448 -9.65 6.18 3.75
N PHE A 449 -10.32 6.00 4.88
CA PHE A 449 -10.58 4.64 5.41
C PHE A 449 -11.46 3.77 4.50
N ARG A 450 -12.29 4.42 3.67
CA ARG A 450 -13.09 3.69 2.68
C ARG A 450 -12.21 2.92 1.68
N SER A 451 -11.00 3.39 1.44
CA SER A 451 -10.05 2.72 0.55
C SER A 451 -9.46 1.43 1.14
N LEU A 452 -9.46 1.25 2.47
CA LEU A 452 -9.08 -0.02 3.10
C LEU A 452 -10.12 -1.12 2.92
N TYR A 453 -11.39 -0.74 2.73
CA TYR A 453 -12.46 -1.65 2.39
C TYR A 453 -12.57 -1.88 0.89
N ASP A 454 -12.60 -0.80 0.10
CA ASP A 454 -12.77 -0.83 -1.35
C ASP A 454 -11.49 -0.35 -2.06
N PRO A 455 -10.72 -1.28 -2.67
CA PRO A 455 -9.47 -0.94 -3.34
C PRO A 455 -9.63 -0.01 -4.56
N THR A 456 -10.86 0.22 -5.04
CA THR A 456 -11.12 1.17 -6.12
C THR A 456 -11.26 2.62 -5.63
N TYR A 457 -11.31 2.82 -4.32
CA TYR A 457 -11.55 4.11 -3.68
C TYR A 457 -10.30 4.64 -2.97
N VAL A 458 -9.22 4.86 -3.71
CA VAL A 458 -8.03 5.54 -3.18
C VAL A 458 -8.17 7.04 -3.43
N ARG A 459 -8.11 7.85 -2.35
CA ARG A 459 -7.99 9.31 -2.45
C ARG A 459 -6.79 9.77 -1.64
N ASP A 460 -6.01 10.65 -2.24
CA ASP A 460 -4.89 11.29 -1.57
C ASP A 460 -5.38 12.24 -0.47
N PRO A 461 -4.92 12.11 0.77
CA PRO A 461 -5.20 13.08 1.81
C PRO A 461 -4.83 14.53 1.45
N ARG A 462 -3.84 14.74 0.58
CA ARG A 462 -3.46 16.06 0.05
C ARG A 462 -4.53 16.64 -0.85
N ASP A 463 -5.12 15.84 -1.72
CA ASP A 463 -6.23 16.25 -2.61
C ASP A 463 -7.50 16.59 -1.83
N LEU A 464 -7.65 15.98 -0.65
CA LEU A 464 -8.75 16.25 0.27
C LEU A 464 -8.48 17.48 1.16
N GLY A 465 -7.32 18.11 1.05
CA GLY A 465 -6.92 19.26 1.89
C GLY A 465 -6.75 18.91 3.36
N LEU A 466 -6.45 17.64 3.66
CA LEU A 466 -6.28 17.15 5.04
C LEU A 466 -4.83 17.25 5.52
N VAL A 467 -3.88 17.19 4.58
CA VAL A 467 -2.46 17.39 4.82
C VAL A 467 -1.90 18.41 3.84
N ASP A 468 -0.83 19.09 4.19
CA ASP A 468 -0.10 20.00 3.30
C ASP A 468 0.78 19.23 2.29
N SER A 469 1.46 19.96 1.42
CA SER A 469 2.38 19.36 0.43
C SER A 469 3.54 18.58 1.04
N ASN A 470 3.79 18.74 2.35
CA ASN A 470 4.82 18.05 3.11
C ASN A 470 4.25 16.88 3.93
N GLY A 471 2.98 16.53 3.74
CA GLY A 471 2.32 15.44 4.47
C GLY A 471 1.93 15.80 5.91
N ARG A 472 1.98 17.09 6.31
CA ARG A 472 1.61 17.51 7.65
C ARG A 472 0.12 17.82 7.72
N PRO A 473 -0.59 17.44 8.81
CA PRO A 473 -1.99 17.76 8.99
C PRO A 473 -2.26 19.26 8.87
N ILE A 474 -3.22 19.64 8.04
CA ILE A 474 -3.72 21.01 7.99
C ILE A 474 -4.70 21.16 9.15
N ALA A 475 -4.38 22.04 10.11
CA ALA A 475 -5.28 22.33 11.22
C ALA A 475 -6.68 22.70 10.68
N ALA A 476 -7.73 22.03 11.18
CA ALA A 476 -9.09 22.38 10.81
C ALA A 476 -9.33 23.87 11.06
N PRO A 477 -10.01 24.61 10.16
CA PRO A 477 -10.38 25.98 10.42
C PRO A 477 -11.15 26.02 11.73
N THR A 478 -10.70 26.83 12.67
CA THR A 478 -11.38 27.06 13.93
C THR A 478 -12.79 27.53 13.59
N ILE A 479 -13.80 26.69 13.78
CA ILE A 479 -15.20 27.09 13.64
C ILE A 479 -15.41 28.17 14.71
N PRO A 480 -15.78 29.40 14.35
CA PRO A 480 -16.15 30.40 15.35
C PRO A 480 -17.23 29.81 16.23
N ALA A 481 -17.07 29.91 17.54
CA ALA A 481 -18.09 29.47 18.48
C ALA A 481 -19.46 29.97 18.00
N PRO A 482 -20.52 29.15 18.01
CA PRO A 482 -21.85 29.60 17.65
C PRO A 482 -22.17 30.81 18.52
N LEU A 483 -22.57 31.92 17.88
CA LEU A 483 -23.07 33.09 18.57
C LEU A 483 -24.15 32.63 19.57
N PRO A 484 -24.14 33.12 20.81
CA PRO A 484 -25.20 32.80 21.76
C PRO A 484 -26.55 33.19 21.14
N PRO A 485 -27.59 32.36 21.34
CA PRO A 485 -28.90 32.67 20.76
C PRO A 485 -29.33 34.08 21.22
N ASP A 486 -29.66 34.93 20.25
CA ASP A 486 -30.23 36.25 20.50
C ASP A 486 -31.36 36.13 21.52
N ILE A 487 -31.13 36.60 22.73
CA ILE A 487 -32.18 36.79 23.72
C ILE A 487 -33.03 37.96 23.19
N GLN A 488 -34.11 37.65 22.52
CA GLN A 488 -35.14 38.64 22.19
C GLN A 488 -35.67 39.23 23.51
N PRO A 489 -35.69 40.56 23.65
CA PRO A 489 -36.31 41.16 24.82
C PRO A 489 -37.82 40.83 24.84
N PRO A 490 -38.41 40.66 26.03
CA PRO A 490 -39.82 40.30 26.17
C PRO A 490 -40.70 41.39 25.57
N ASP A 491 -41.65 40.95 24.73
CA ASP A 491 -42.63 41.79 24.04
C ASP A 491 -43.49 42.56 25.06
N SER A 492 -43.24 43.85 25.16
CA SER A 492 -44.01 44.76 26.01
C SER A 492 -45.31 45.17 25.36
N ARG A 493 -46.27 44.26 25.17
CA ARG A 493 -47.65 44.55 24.91
C ARG A 493 -48.59 43.50 25.46
N LYS A 494 -49.07 43.75 26.65
CA LYS A 494 -50.49 43.62 27.03
C LYS A 494 -50.67 43.78 28.54
N VAL A 495 -51.12 44.94 28.92
CA VAL A 495 -51.99 45.19 30.06
C VAL A 495 -53.30 45.67 29.46
N PRO A 496 -54.43 45.23 29.87
CA PRO A 496 -55.16 45.94 30.88
C PRO A 496 -55.17 45.26 32.23
#